data_3bb2a6df263be0ca181a3db481715eeb
#
_entry.id   3bb2a6df263be0ca181a3db481715eeb
#
_cell.length_a   1.000
_cell.length_b   1.000
_cell.length_c   1.000
_cell.angle_alpha   90.00
_cell.angle_beta   90.00
_cell.angle_gamma   90.00
#
_symmetry.space_group_name_H-M   'P 1'
#
loop_
_entity.id
_entity.type
_entity.pdbx_description
1 polymer ?
#
loop_
_entity_poly.entity_id
_entity_poly.type
_entity_poly.pdbx_seq_one_letter_code
_entity_poly.pdbx_strand_id
1 'polypeptide(L)'
;HTPTYLHRPFYGIISSHFLLSFSLFMPTIKSPLLIAILSLLAAMITIQSGASIAKQLFPLVGPGGTVALRISLSALILMLIFRPWRARLSWPQWRSMCIYGASLGGMQLSFYFAIERIPLGIGVALEFSGPLLLALLSSKRKKDLIWVALAILGIVFLLPDMNGVDALDPIGVALALIAGGFWAGYIWFGQRAGSVGSGGMTVSIGMLVAAVIYFPIATQLAEASIFSWSILPMALLVAVMSSALPYS
;
A
#
# COMPACT_ATOMS: atom_id res chain seq x y z
N HIS A 1 -21.16 -32.76 -7.14
CA HIS A 1 -19.83 -32.41 -6.64
C HIS A 1 -19.64 -30.90 -6.76
N THR A 2 -20.02 -30.17 -5.74
CA THR A 2 -19.76 -28.74 -5.58
C THR A 2 -18.37 -28.55 -4.96
N PRO A 3 -17.48 -27.68 -5.49
CA PRO A 3 -16.20 -27.44 -4.88
C PRO A 3 -16.36 -26.48 -3.70
N THR A 4 -16.05 -26.95 -2.52
CA THR A 4 -15.93 -26.25 -1.25
C THR A 4 -14.67 -25.40 -1.20
N TYR A 5 -14.67 -24.21 -1.82
CA TYR A 5 -13.54 -23.27 -1.82
C TYR A 5 -13.78 -21.99 -1.01
N LEU A 6 -14.54 -22.02 0.08
CA LEU A 6 -14.96 -20.78 0.77
C LEU A 6 -14.63 -20.69 2.26
N HIS A 7 -13.63 -21.40 2.79
CA HIS A 7 -13.23 -21.23 4.18
C HIS A 7 -11.71 -21.31 4.37
N ARG A 8 -10.95 -20.28 3.95
CA ARG A 8 -9.69 -19.98 4.59
C ARG A 8 -9.77 -18.57 5.20
N PRO A 9 -9.49 -18.44 6.49
CA PRO A 9 -9.59 -17.15 7.18
C PRO A 9 -8.53 -16.19 6.65
N PHE A 10 -8.89 -14.93 6.62
CA PHE A 10 -8.16 -13.73 6.14
C PHE A 10 -6.71 -13.57 6.68
N TYR A 11 -6.32 -14.35 7.68
CA TYR A 11 -5.04 -14.26 8.40
C TYR A 11 -3.84 -14.93 7.70
N GLY A 12 -4.05 -15.68 6.63
CA GLY A 12 -3.00 -16.57 6.08
C GLY A 12 -2.01 -15.92 5.12
N ILE A 13 -2.25 -14.73 4.59
CA ILE A 13 -1.49 -14.19 3.44
C ILE A 13 -0.44 -13.15 3.87
N ILE A 14 -0.63 -12.48 5.00
CA ILE A 14 0.31 -11.45 5.48
C ILE A 14 1.41 -12.04 6.39
N SER A 15 1.23 -13.25 6.93
CA SER A 15 1.96 -13.65 8.14
C SER A 15 3.08 -14.68 7.98
N SER A 16 3.22 -15.42 6.87
CA SER A 16 4.12 -16.58 6.91
C SER A 16 5.60 -16.29 6.66
N HIS A 17 5.93 -15.25 5.88
CA HIS A 17 7.33 -14.93 5.59
C HIS A 17 7.89 -13.78 6.42
N PHE A 18 7.07 -12.79 6.77
CA PHE A 18 7.49 -11.72 7.68
C PHE A 18 7.73 -12.23 9.10
N LEU A 19 6.95 -13.23 9.54
CA LEU A 19 7.11 -13.89 10.83
C LEU A 19 8.43 -14.68 10.94
N LEU A 20 8.93 -15.26 9.86
CA LEU A 20 10.17 -16.01 9.85
C LEU A 20 11.42 -15.12 9.95
N SER A 21 11.41 -13.95 9.31
CA SER A 21 12.53 -13.01 9.38
C SER A 21 12.61 -12.26 10.72
N PHE A 22 11.46 -12.01 11.36
CA PHE A 22 11.38 -11.33 12.65
C PHE A 22 11.58 -12.26 13.85
N SER A 23 11.35 -13.57 13.68
CA SER A 23 11.53 -14.57 14.76
C SER A 23 12.98 -14.77 15.20
N LEU A 24 13.95 -14.33 14.38
CA LEU A 24 15.37 -14.37 14.74
C LEU A 24 15.78 -13.29 15.76
N PHE A 25 14.92 -12.30 16.02
CA PHE A 25 15.23 -11.17 16.90
C PHE A 25 14.40 -11.08 18.19
N MET A 26 13.38 -11.95 18.38
CA MET A 26 12.53 -11.90 19.59
C MET A 26 12.58 -13.22 20.39
N PRO A 27 13.04 -13.18 21.64
CA PRO A 27 12.94 -14.35 22.52
C PRO A 27 11.48 -14.55 22.99
N THR A 28 10.92 -15.72 22.68
CA THR A 28 9.78 -16.38 23.38
C THR A 28 8.45 -15.63 23.52
N ILE A 29 7.89 -15.07 22.45
CA ILE A 29 6.47 -14.71 22.45
C ILE A 29 5.66 -15.94 22.00
N LYS A 30 5.00 -16.61 22.95
CA LYS A 30 4.25 -17.88 22.71
C LYS A 30 2.86 -17.69 22.07
N SER A 31 2.41 -16.46 21.81
CA SER A 31 1.09 -16.18 21.25
C SER A 31 1.21 -15.78 19.76
N PRO A 32 0.73 -16.60 18.81
CA PRO A 32 0.77 -16.26 17.38
C PRO A 32 -0.03 -15.00 17.05
N LEU A 33 -1.08 -14.71 17.81
CA LEU A 33 -1.88 -13.50 17.66
C LEU A 33 -1.08 -12.23 18.03
N LEU A 34 -0.30 -12.28 19.12
CA LEU A 34 0.51 -11.14 19.54
C LEU A 34 1.62 -10.84 18.53
N ILE A 35 2.25 -11.87 17.98
CA ILE A 35 3.26 -11.73 16.91
C ILE A 35 2.62 -11.06 15.69
N ALA A 36 1.44 -11.51 15.27
CA ALA A 36 0.72 -10.94 14.12
C ALA A 36 0.36 -9.46 14.35
N ILE A 37 -0.11 -9.10 15.54
CA ILE A 37 -0.43 -7.71 15.91
C ILE A 37 0.84 -6.84 15.89
N LEU A 38 1.93 -7.30 16.51
CA LEU A 38 3.18 -6.55 16.55
C LEU A 38 3.77 -6.36 15.14
N SER A 39 3.70 -7.39 14.29
CA SER A 39 4.15 -7.30 12.89
C SER A 39 3.32 -6.30 12.09
N LEU A 40 2.00 -6.28 12.29
CA LEU A 40 1.10 -5.32 11.66
C LEU A 40 1.41 -3.89 12.11
N LEU A 41 1.59 -3.67 13.42
CA LEU A 41 1.96 -2.35 13.95
C LEU A 41 3.32 -1.88 13.43
N ALA A 42 4.32 -2.78 13.40
CA ALA A 42 5.63 -2.47 12.83
C ALA A 42 5.52 -2.09 11.35
N ALA A 43 4.75 -2.84 10.56
CA ALA A 43 4.51 -2.52 9.16
C ALA A 43 3.82 -1.15 8.99
N MET A 44 2.82 -0.84 9.82
CA MET A 44 2.15 0.47 9.80
C MET A 44 3.11 1.61 10.14
N ILE A 45 3.94 1.44 11.16
CA ILE A 45 4.96 2.44 11.54
C ILE A 45 5.94 2.67 10.39
N THR A 46 6.44 1.61 9.76
CA THR A 46 7.41 1.73 8.66
C THR A 46 6.78 2.40 7.43
N ILE A 47 5.55 2.05 7.07
CA ILE A 47 4.82 2.66 5.94
C ILE A 47 4.62 4.16 6.20
N GLN A 48 4.13 4.54 7.37
CA GLN A 48 3.85 5.94 7.70
C GLN A 48 5.13 6.77 7.83
N SER A 49 6.19 6.21 8.43
CA SER A 49 7.50 6.84 8.46
C SER A 49 8.06 7.02 7.05
N GLY A 50 7.92 6.00 6.19
CA GLY A 50 8.30 6.08 4.79
C GLY A 50 7.55 7.18 4.03
N ALA A 51 6.24 7.33 4.26
CA ALA A 51 5.44 8.39 3.65
C ALA A 51 5.84 9.78 4.15
N SER A 52 6.14 9.92 5.44
CA SER A 52 6.63 11.17 6.03
C SER A 52 7.99 11.59 5.45
N ILE A 53 8.92 10.63 5.32
CA ILE A 53 10.24 10.89 4.69
C ILE A 53 10.06 11.20 3.20
N ALA A 54 9.17 10.51 2.51
CA ALA A 54 8.88 10.77 1.10
C ALA A 54 8.40 12.21 0.84
N LYS A 55 7.67 12.80 1.77
CA LYS A 55 7.27 14.22 1.70
C LYS A 55 8.46 15.18 1.65
N GLN A 56 9.62 14.79 2.21
CA GLN A 56 10.84 15.60 2.14
C GLN A 56 11.48 15.58 0.74
N LEU A 57 11.10 14.63 -0.12
CA LEU A 57 11.52 14.62 -1.53
C LEU A 57 10.68 15.55 -2.42
N PHE A 58 9.47 15.96 -1.98
CA PHE A 58 8.60 16.81 -2.78
C PHE A 58 9.24 18.13 -3.23
N PRO A 59 9.95 18.87 -2.37
CA PRO A 59 10.64 20.09 -2.81
C PRO A 59 11.77 19.84 -3.80
N LEU A 60 12.25 18.60 -3.93
CA LEU A 60 13.40 18.26 -4.76
C LEU A 60 12.99 17.71 -6.14
N VAL A 61 11.96 16.88 -6.20
CA VAL A 61 11.54 16.18 -7.42
C VAL A 61 10.03 16.19 -7.67
N GLY A 62 9.27 16.85 -6.79
CA GLY A 62 7.81 16.83 -6.81
C GLY A 62 7.23 15.48 -6.35
N PRO A 63 5.89 15.41 -6.19
CA PRO A 63 5.20 14.15 -5.84
C PRO A 63 5.36 13.11 -6.95
N GLY A 64 5.31 13.51 -8.23
CA GLY A 64 5.52 12.61 -9.37
C GLY A 64 6.90 11.95 -9.35
N GLY A 65 7.97 12.73 -9.20
CA GLY A 65 9.34 12.21 -9.09
C GLY A 65 9.53 11.28 -7.90
N THR A 66 8.92 11.60 -6.77
CA THR A 66 8.95 10.77 -5.56
C THR A 66 8.28 9.42 -5.79
N VAL A 67 7.12 9.40 -6.46
CA VAL A 67 6.42 8.15 -6.83
C VAL A 67 7.25 7.33 -7.81
N ALA A 68 7.82 7.95 -8.85
CA ALA A 68 8.65 7.28 -9.84
C ALA A 68 9.84 6.56 -9.16
N LEU A 69 10.58 7.26 -8.30
CA LEU A 69 11.69 6.69 -7.55
C LEU A 69 11.24 5.57 -6.62
N ARG A 70 10.19 5.80 -5.84
CA ARG A 70 9.67 4.83 -4.87
C ARG A 70 9.25 3.54 -5.57
N ILE A 71 8.41 3.62 -6.61
CA ILE A 71 7.87 2.44 -7.29
C ILE A 71 8.99 1.66 -7.98
N SER A 72 9.89 2.33 -8.70
CA SER A 72 10.96 1.67 -9.44
C SER A 72 12.00 1.01 -8.53
N LEU A 73 12.44 1.70 -7.48
CA LEU A 73 13.39 1.14 -6.51
C LEU A 73 12.77 -0.01 -5.71
N SER A 74 11.50 0.13 -5.30
CA SER A 74 10.79 -0.95 -4.62
C SER A 74 10.60 -2.17 -5.52
N ALA A 75 10.24 -1.97 -6.80
CA ALA A 75 10.12 -3.06 -7.76
C ALA A 75 11.45 -3.78 -7.94
N LEU A 76 12.56 -3.04 -8.09
CA LEU A 76 13.90 -3.61 -8.23
C LEU A 76 14.28 -4.45 -7.00
N ILE A 77 14.11 -3.90 -5.79
CA ILE A 77 14.44 -4.58 -4.55
C ILE A 77 13.62 -5.87 -4.40
N LEU A 78 12.30 -5.78 -4.57
CA LEU A 78 11.40 -6.94 -4.44
C LEU A 78 11.65 -8.00 -5.51
N MET A 79 11.99 -7.60 -6.73
CA MET A 79 12.40 -8.53 -7.80
C MET A 79 13.66 -9.30 -7.44
N LEU A 80 14.67 -8.64 -6.87
CA LEU A 80 15.90 -9.30 -6.45
C LEU A 80 15.67 -10.28 -5.30
N ILE A 81 14.80 -9.94 -4.34
CA ILE A 81 14.47 -10.78 -3.19
C ILE A 81 13.63 -11.98 -3.61
N PHE A 82 12.50 -11.75 -4.27
CA PHE A 82 11.48 -12.78 -4.52
C PHE A 82 11.64 -13.50 -5.87
N ARG A 83 12.48 -12.99 -6.77
CA ARG A 83 12.79 -13.59 -8.09
C ARG A 83 11.54 -14.01 -8.88
N PRO A 84 10.59 -13.08 -9.17
CA PRO A 84 9.29 -13.41 -9.74
C PRO A 84 9.34 -14.04 -11.13
N TRP A 85 10.47 -13.94 -11.85
CA TRP A 85 10.67 -14.60 -13.15
C TRP A 85 10.67 -16.13 -13.07
N ARG A 86 10.72 -16.71 -11.86
CA ARG A 86 10.58 -18.15 -11.66
C ARG A 86 9.12 -18.60 -11.59
N ALA A 87 8.17 -17.67 -11.46
CA ALA A 87 6.76 -17.98 -11.42
C ALA A 87 6.23 -18.32 -12.81
N ARG A 88 5.54 -19.46 -12.90
CA ARG A 88 4.79 -19.82 -14.12
C ARG A 88 3.34 -19.39 -13.91
N LEU A 89 2.97 -18.27 -14.51
CA LEU A 89 1.63 -17.71 -14.41
C LEU A 89 0.78 -18.14 -15.62
N SER A 90 -0.45 -18.59 -15.35
CA SER A 90 -1.46 -18.75 -16.37
C SER A 90 -2.01 -17.38 -16.81
N TRP A 91 -2.64 -17.33 -17.99
CA TRP A 91 -3.22 -16.09 -18.52
C TRP A 91 -4.23 -15.40 -17.56
N PRO A 92 -5.17 -16.12 -16.91
CA PRO A 92 -6.08 -15.51 -15.93
C PRO A 92 -5.33 -14.91 -14.73
N GLN A 93 -4.24 -15.54 -14.29
CA GLN A 93 -3.41 -15.05 -13.20
C GLN A 93 -2.68 -13.77 -13.60
N TRP A 94 -2.10 -13.71 -14.81
CA TRP A 94 -1.49 -12.51 -15.36
C TRP A 94 -2.47 -11.34 -15.40
N ARG A 95 -3.70 -11.57 -15.87
CA ARG A 95 -4.74 -10.54 -15.89
C ARG A 95 -5.02 -9.99 -14.48
N SER A 96 -5.14 -10.85 -13.49
CA SER A 96 -5.36 -10.44 -12.10
C SER A 96 -4.16 -9.66 -11.55
N MET A 97 -2.94 -10.07 -11.89
CA MET A 97 -1.70 -9.37 -11.50
C MET A 97 -1.57 -7.99 -12.14
N CYS A 98 -1.96 -7.85 -13.41
CA CYS A 98 -1.96 -6.54 -14.07
C CYS A 98 -2.93 -5.57 -13.41
N ILE A 99 -4.15 -6.01 -13.09
CA ILE A 99 -5.14 -5.16 -12.41
C ILE A 99 -4.68 -4.84 -10.98
N TYR A 100 -4.13 -5.83 -10.27
CA TYR A 100 -3.55 -5.64 -8.94
C TYR A 100 -2.43 -4.60 -8.95
N GLY A 101 -1.46 -4.74 -9.86
CA GLY A 101 -0.34 -3.80 -9.98
C GLY A 101 -0.77 -2.40 -10.45
N ALA A 102 -1.74 -2.32 -11.38
CA ALA A 102 -2.33 -1.05 -11.79
C ALA A 102 -3.03 -0.35 -10.61
N SER A 103 -3.78 -1.10 -9.81
CA SER A 103 -4.43 -0.56 -8.60
C SER A 103 -3.38 -0.10 -7.58
N LEU A 104 -2.32 -0.88 -7.36
CA LEU A 104 -1.25 -0.55 -6.44
C LEU A 104 -0.52 0.75 -6.84
N GLY A 105 -0.17 0.88 -8.11
CA GLY A 105 0.50 2.09 -8.61
C GLY A 105 -0.41 3.31 -8.66
N GLY A 106 -1.68 3.14 -9.06
CA GLY A 106 -2.68 4.20 -9.06
C GLY A 106 -2.97 4.73 -7.65
N MET A 107 -3.04 3.84 -6.66
CA MET A 107 -3.15 4.20 -5.25
C MET A 107 -1.97 5.10 -4.83
N GLN A 108 -0.74 4.68 -5.11
CA GLN A 108 0.44 5.44 -4.73
C GLN A 108 0.51 6.81 -5.42
N LEU A 109 0.24 6.86 -6.72
CA LEU A 109 0.26 8.12 -7.48
C LEU A 109 -0.78 9.10 -6.94
N SER A 110 -2.04 8.67 -6.83
CA SER A 110 -3.13 9.52 -6.33
C SER A 110 -2.87 9.99 -4.89
N PHE A 111 -2.38 9.10 -4.02
CA PHE A 111 -2.08 9.42 -2.63
C PHE A 111 -0.99 10.49 -2.48
N TYR A 112 0.10 10.39 -3.26
CA TYR A 112 1.20 11.36 -3.15
C TYR A 112 0.79 12.76 -3.64
N PHE A 113 0.00 12.84 -4.70
CA PHE A 113 -0.60 14.11 -5.13
C PHE A 113 -1.66 14.63 -4.15
N ALA A 114 -2.33 13.73 -3.41
CA ALA A 114 -3.24 14.15 -2.34
C ALA A 114 -2.48 14.81 -1.19
N ILE A 115 -1.44 14.12 -0.65
CA ILE A 115 -0.70 14.62 0.54
C ILE A 115 0.24 15.80 0.23
N GLU A 116 0.45 16.14 -1.01
CA GLU A 116 1.04 17.42 -1.42
C GLU A 116 0.12 18.59 -1.05
N ARG A 117 -1.21 18.39 -1.23
CA ARG A 117 -2.26 19.41 -1.12
C ARG A 117 -2.94 19.44 0.24
N ILE A 118 -3.01 18.29 0.92
CA ILE A 118 -3.63 18.15 2.24
C ILE A 118 -2.67 17.54 3.25
N PRO A 119 -2.89 17.77 4.56
CA PRO A 119 -2.08 17.16 5.61
C PRO A 119 -2.06 15.63 5.50
N LEU A 120 -0.87 15.02 5.74
CA LEU A 120 -0.65 13.58 5.61
C LEU A 120 -1.68 12.75 6.41
N GLY A 121 -1.97 13.14 7.65
CA GLY A 121 -2.93 12.43 8.51
C GLY A 121 -4.33 12.39 7.92
N ILE A 122 -4.78 13.52 7.32
CA ILE A 122 -6.10 13.61 6.67
C ILE A 122 -6.10 12.77 5.38
N GLY A 123 -5.04 12.86 4.59
CA GLY A 123 -4.89 12.04 3.39
C GLY A 123 -5.00 10.56 3.69
N VAL A 124 -4.30 10.07 4.72
CA VAL A 124 -4.37 8.67 5.18
C VAL A 124 -5.77 8.32 5.66
N ALA A 125 -6.41 9.17 6.47
CA ALA A 125 -7.77 8.91 6.96
C ALA A 125 -8.78 8.77 5.82
N LEU A 126 -8.72 9.65 4.81
CA LEU A 126 -9.58 9.59 3.64
C LEU A 126 -9.30 8.36 2.76
N GLU A 127 -8.04 8.00 2.58
CA GLU A 127 -7.63 6.81 1.83
C GLU A 127 -8.18 5.53 2.45
N PHE A 128 -8.27 5.44 3.79
CA PHE A 128 -8.87 4.31 4.50
C PHE A 128 -10.35 4.09 4.19
N SER A 129 -11.05 5.07 3.65
CA SER A 129 -12.45 4.92 3.21
C SER A 129 -12.63 3.77 2.21
N GLY A 130 -11.65 3.51 1.34
CA GLY A 130 -11.68 2.43 0.36
C GLY A 130 -11.72 1.03 0.98
N PRO A 131 -10.70 0.63 1.77
CA PRO A 131 -10.72 -0.63 2.53
C PRO A 131 -11.95 -0.77 3.43
N LEU A 132 -12.40 0.34 4.03
CA LEU A 132 -13.57 0.36 4.90
C LEU A 132 -14.85 0.06 4.12
N LEU A 133 -15.03 0.68 2.96
CA LEU A 133 -16.14 0.39 2.04
C LEU A 133 -16.09 -1.07 1.59
N LEU A 134 -14.92 -1.58 1.24
CA LEU A 134 -14.75 -2.98 0.85
C LEU A 134 -15.12 -3.92 1.99
N ALA A 135 -14.71 -3.63 3.22
CA ALA A 135 -15.07 -4.39 4.41
C ALA A 135 -16.58 -4.38 4.63
N LEU A 136 -17.23 -3.23 4.47
CA LEU A 136 -18.69 -3.07 4.57
C LEU A 136 -19.43 -3.92 3.54
N LEU A 137 -19.03 -3.84 2.26
CA LEU A 137 -19.65 -4.61 1.17
C LEU A 137 -19.40 -6.10 1.27
N SER A 138 -18.30 -6.52 1.90
CA SER A 138 -17.94 -7.93 2.10
C SER A 138 -18.51 -8.51 3.41
N SER A 139 -19.06 -7.66 4.27
CA SER A 139 -19.58 -8.05 5.58
C SER A 139 -20.86 -8.86 5.44
N LYS A 140 -20.91 -9.97 6.16
CA LYS A 140 -22.10 -10.84 6.28
C LYS A 140 -22.74 -10.79 7.67
N ARG A 141 -22.11 -10.12 8.62
CA ARG A 141 -22.56 -10.09 10.00
C ARG A 141 -22.89 -8.65 10.44
N LYS A 142 -24.07 -8.46 11.03
CA LYS A 142 -24.46 -7.13 11.55
C LYS A 142 -23.46 -6.54 12.55
N LYS A 143 -22.73 -7.39 13.28
CA LYS A 143 -21.66 -6.96 14.22
C LYS A 143 -20.49 -6.26 13.54
N ASP A 144 -20.22 -6.56 12.27
CA ASP A 144 -19.12 -5.95 11.53
C ASP A 144 -19.42 -4.48 11.22
N LEU A 145 -20.72 -4.10 11.14
CA LEU A 145 -21.16 -2.71 10.98
C LEU A 145 -20.72 -1.80 12.14
N ILE A 146 -20.61 -2.35 13.35
CA ILE A 146 -20.16 -1.59 14.52
C ILE A 146 -18.71 -1.15 14.33
N TRP A 147 -17.85 -2.04 13.82
CA TRP A 147 -16.44 -1.72 13.56
C TRP A 147 -16.29 -0.70 12.44
N VAL A 148 -17.12 -0.79 11.40
CA VAL A 148 -17.17 0.20 10.33
C VAL A 148 -17.62 1.56 10.85
N ALA A 149 -18.68 1.59 11.67
CA ALA A 149 -19.16 2.82 12.29
C ALA A 149 -18.10 3.47 13.19
N LEU A 150 -17.41 2.68 14.00
CA LEU A 150 -16.30 3.17 14.84
C LEU A 150 -15.14 3.74 14.02
N ALA A 151 -14.82 3.10 12.90
CA ALA A 151 -13.77 3.60 11.99
C ALA A 151 -14.20 4.90 11.32
N ILE A 152 -15.44 5.02 10.84
CA ILE A 152 -15.99 6.26 10.30
C ILE A 152 -15.95 7.38 11.35
N LEU A 153 -16.37 7.08 12.57
CA LEU A 153 -16.33 8.03 13.68
C LEU A 153 -14.88 8.51 13.94
N GLY A 154 -13.91 7.59 13.94
CA GLY A 154 -12.49 7.93 14.04
C GLY A 154 -11.99 8.85 12.92
N ILE A 155 -12.42 8.61 11.69
CA ILE A 155 -12.09 9.49 10.55
C ILE A 155 -12.72 10.88 10.75
N VAL A 156 -13.98 10.95 11.18
CA VAL A 156 -14.67 12.23 11.42
C VAL A 156 -13.95 13.05 12.50
N PHE A 157 -13.47 12.40 13.57
CA PHE A 157 -12.69 13.08 14.62
C PHE A 157 -11.29 13.54 14.17
N LEU A 158 -10.74 12.94 13.11
CA LEU A 158 -9.46 13.36 12.54
C LEU A 158 -9.60 14.55 11.58
N LEU A 159 -10.81 14.79 11.06
CA LEU A 159 -11.04 15.94 10.19
C LEU A 159 -10.95 17.23 11.02
N PRO A 160 -10.23 18.26 10.54
CA PRO A 160 -10.16 19.54 11.22
C PRO A 160 -11.55 20.18 11.28
N ASP A 161 -11.75 21.03 12.31
CA ASP A 161 -12.97 21.82 12.43
C ASP A 161 -13.17 22.65 11.14
N MET A 162 -14.23 22.37 10.41
CA MET A 162 -14.57 23.04 9.15
C MET A 162 -14.84 24.54 9.32
N ASN A 163 -14.85 25.03 10.56
CA ASN A 163 -15.05 26.44 10.91
C ASN A 163 -13.72 27.22 11.06
N GLY A 164 -12.58 26.56 10.91
CA GLY A 164 -11.24 27.18 11.01
C GLY A 164 -10.62 27.43 9.64
N VAL A 165 -9.91 28.49 9.54
CA VAL A 165 -9.30 29.27 8.46
C VAL A 165 -8.70 28.56 7.23
N ASP A 166 -8.51 27.23 7.25
CA ASP A 166 -7.94 26.49 6.09
C ASP A 166 -8.91 25.41 5.63
N ALA A 167 -9.81 25.77 4.70
CA ALA A 167 -10.59 24.80 3.95
C ALA A 167 -9.63 23.83 3.23
N LEU A 168 -9.83 22.52 3.44
CA LEU A 168 -9.04 21.50 2.75
C LEU A 168 -9.16 21.69 1.23
N ASP A 169 -8.04 21.55 0.51
CA ASP A 169 -8.06 21.56 -0.96
C ASP A 169 -8.97 20.43 -1.47
N PRO A 170 -10.07 20.76 -2.19
CA PRO A 170 -11.02 19.76 -2.70
C PRO A 170 -10.36 18.75 -3.66
N ILE A 171 -9.34 19.18 -4.40
CA ILE A 171 -8.58 18.31 -5.31
C ILE A 171 -7.78 17.29 -4.49
N GLY A 172 -7.13 17.73 -3.41
CA GLY A 172 -6.41 16.85 -2.51
C GLY A 172 -7.33 15.80 -1.86
N VAL A 173 -8.52 16.22 -1.42
CA VAL A 173 -9.54 15.31 -0.87
C VAL A 173 -10.00 14.30 -1.93
N ALA A 174 -10.32 14.76 -3.16
CA ALA A 174 -10.73 13.87 -4.24
C ALA A 174 -9.64 12.84 -4.58
N LEU A 175 -8.38 13.27 -4.65
CA LEU A 175 -7.24 12.38 -4.92
C LEU A 175 -7.05 11.35 -3.80
N ALA A 176 -7.24 11.71 -2.53
CA ALA A 176 -7.17 10.78 -1.41
C ALA A 176 -8.29 9.73 -1.47
N LEU A 177 -9.51 10.14 -1.83
CA LEU A 177 -10.63 9.20 -2.03
C LEU A 177 -10.41 8.28 -3.24
N ILE A 178 -9.85 8.79 -4.34
CA ILE A 178 -9.45 8.00 -5.49
C ILE A 178 -8.38 6.98 -5.09
N ALA A 179 -7.38 7.38 -4.30
CA ALA A 179 -6.38 6.47 -3.75
C ALA A 179 -7.03 5.36 -2.90
N GLY A 180 -8.03 5.70 -2.07
CA GLY A 180 -8.85 4.73 -1.34
C GLY A 180 -9.56 3.74 -2.25
N GLY A 181 -10.15 4.20 -3.35
CA GLY A 181 -10.76 3.34 -4.36
C GLY A 181 -9.77 2.36 -4.99
N PHE A 182 -8.59 2.82 -5.35
CA PHE A 182 -7.50 1.97 -5.81
C PHE A 182 -7.02 1.00 -4.74
N TRP A 183 -7.00 1.41 -3.47
CA TRP A 183 -6.65 0.52 -2.36
C TRP A 183 -7.67 -0.61 -2.20
N ALA A 184 -8.97 -0.32 -2.29
CA ALA A 184 -10.00 -1.34 -2.31
C ALA A 184 -9.81 -2.32 -3.50
N GLY A 185 -9.50 -1.81 -4.69
CA GLY A 185 -9.16 -2.61 -5.87
C GLY A 185 -7.93 -3.48 -5.64
N TYR A 186 -6.87 -2.93 -5.09
CA TYR A 186 -5.64 -3.63 -4.72
C TYR A 186 -5.93 -4.80 -3.77
N ILE A 187 -6.74 -4.60 -2.72
CA ILE A 187 -7.14 -5.66 -1.78
C ILE A 187 -7.97 -6.73 -2.48
N TRP A 188 -8.96 -6.32 -3.26
CA TRP A 188 -9.88 -7.24 -3.96
C TRP A 188 -9.17 -8.13 -4.97
N PHE A 189 -8.33 -7.55 -5.82
CA PHE A 189 -7.58 -8.30 -6.83
C PHE A 189 -6.38 -9.02 -6.23
N GLY A 190 -5.77 -8.51 -5.17
CA GLY A 190 -4.71 -9.16 -4.43
C GLY A 190 -5.13 -10.52 -3.84
N GLN A 191 -6.36 -10.63 -3.34
CA GLN A 191 -6.91 -11.89 -2.86
C GLN A 191 -7.01 -12.95 -3.97
N ARG A 192 -7.36 -12.54 -5.19
CA ARG A 192 -7.44 -13.41 -6.36
C ARG A 192 -6.06 -13.75 -6.93
N ALA A 193 -5.14 -12.81 -6.84
CA ALA A 193 -3.76 -12.95 -7.29
C ALA A 193 -2.92 -13.80 -6.32
N GLY A 194 -3.21 -13.78 -5.02
CA GLY A 194 -2.46 -14.49 -3.98
C GLY A 194 -2.49 -16.02 -4.07
N SER A 195 -3.29 -16.60 -4.97
CA SER A 195 -3.27 -18.03 -5.27
C SER A 195 -2.04 -18.49 -6.08
N VAL A 196 -1.14 -17.57 -6.45
CA VAL A 196 -0.08 -17.77 -7.44
C VAL A 196 1.27 -18.17 -6.82
N GLY A 197 1.38 -18.22 -5.49
CA GLY A 197 2.65 -18.54 -4.83
C GLY A 197 2.74 -17.89 -3.45
N SER A 198 3.95 -17.48 -3.04
CA SER A 198 4.11 -16.73 -1.80
C SER A 198 3.58 -15.29 -1.95
N GLY A 199 3.09 -14.71 -0.85
CA GLY A 199 2.62 -13.32 -0.84
C GLY A 199 3.66 -12.32 -1.37
N GLY A 200 4.94 -12.51 -1.04
CA GLY A 200 6.03 -11.68 -1.53
C GLY A 200 6.22 -11.74 -3.06
N MET A 201 6.01 -12.90 -3.68
CA MET A 201 6.06 -13.03 -5.14
C MET A 201 4.91 -12.24 -5.79
N THR A 202 3.71 -12.33 -5.24
CA THR A 202 2.53 -11.56 -5.70
C THR A 202 2.80 -10.06 -5.65
N VAL A 203 3.34 -9.57 -4.53
CA VAL A 203 3.66 -8.13 -4.37
C VAL A 203 4.79 -7.71 -5.30
N SER A 204 5.81 -8.55 -5.49
CA SER A 204 6.93 -8.26 -6.41
C SER A 204 6.45 -8.08 -7.86
N ILE A 205 5.58 -8.98 -8.34
CA ILE A 205 4.98 -8.86 -9.69
C ILE A 205 4.08 -7.62 -9.77
N GLY A 206 3.25 -7.40 -8.76
CA GLY A 206 2.37 -6.22 -8.71
C GLY A 206 3.15 -4.91 -8.73
N MET A 207 4.25 -4.84 -7.97
CA MET A 207 5.12 -3.66 -7.96
C MET A 207 5.86 -3.46 -9.29
N LEU A 208 6.25 -4.55 -9.96
CA LEU A 208 6.82 -4.49 -11.31
C LEU A 208 5.80 -3.95 -12.32
N VAL A 209 4.57 -4.44 -12.30
CA VAL A 209 3.49 -3.95 -13.16
C VAL A 209 3.21 -2.47 -12.86
N ALA A 210 3.14 -2.09 -11.57
CA ALA A 210 2.99 -0.70 -11.17
C ALA A 210 4.14 0.16 -11.73
N ALA A 211 5.39 -0.30 -11.63
CA ALA A 211 6.54 0.41 -12.17
C ALA A 211 6.44 0.58 -13.68
N VAL A 212 6.12 -0.47 -14.42
CA VAL A 212 6.00 -0.41 -15.90
C VAL A 212 4.91 0.58 -16.34
N ILE A 213 3.78 0.62 -15.65
CA ILE A 213 2.65 1.50 -16.00
C ILE A 213 2.91 2.94 -15.54
N TYR A 214 3.31 3.13 -14.30
CA TYR A 214 3.31 4.45 -13.66
C TYR A 214 4.65 5.15 -13.67
N PHE A 215 5.78 4.46 -13.87
CA PHE A 215 7.08 5.13 -13.97
C PHE A 215 7.11 6.16 -15.10
N PRO A 216 6.69 5.84 -16.35
CA PRO A 216 6.69 6.83 -17.42
C PRO A 216 5.73 7.99 -17.16
N ILE A 217 4.57 7.74 -16.53
CA ILE A 217 3.61 8.78 -16.18
C ILE A 217 4.19 9.67 -15.07
N ALA A 218 4.69 9.06 -14.02
CA ALA A 218 5.21 9.75 -12.84
C ALA A 218 6.46 10.58 -13.15
N THR A 219 7.32 10.14 -14.07
CA THR A 219 8.48 10.90 -14.53
C THR A 219 8.10 12.14 -15.34
N GLN A 220 7.02 12.08 -16.12
CA GLN A 220 6.50 13.26 -16.82
C GLN A 220 5.87 14.29 -15.88
N LEU A 221 5.40 13.84 -14.72
CA LEU A 221 4.84 14.65 -13.65
C LEU A 221 5.90 15.07 -12.61
N ALA A 222 7.17 14.74 -12.83
CA ALA A 222 8.26 15.15 -11.96
C ALA A 222 8.64 16.60 -12.24
N GLU A 223 8.85 17.36 -11.18
CA GLU A 223 9.19 18.81 -11.27
C GLU A 223 10.67 19.06 -11.56
N ALA A 224 11.52 18.07 -11.30
CA ALA A 224 12.95 18.14 -11.55
C ALA A 224 13.52 16.76 -11.93
N SER A 225 14.81 16.76 -12.32
CA SER A 225 15.49 15.50 -12.68
C SER A 225 15.56 14.55 -11.50
N ILE A 226 14.98 13.36 -11.66
CA ILE A 226 15.01 12.27 -10.69
C ILE A 226 16.36 11.53 -10.65
N PHE A 227 17.25 11.77 -11.65
CA PHE A 227 18.54 11.10 -11.78
C PHE A 227 19.67 11.89 -11.09
N SER A 228 19.49 12.24 -9.81
CA SER A 228 20.53 12.88 -9.03
C SER A 228 21.06 11.94 -7.95
N TRP A 229 22.40 11.83 -7.84
CA TRP A 229 23.06 11.02 -6.83
C TRP A 229 22.75 11.47 -5.40
N SER A 230 22.47 12.77 -5.20
CA SER A 230 22.13 13.33 -3.88
C SER A 230 20.75 12.86 -3.37
N ILE A 231 19.82 12.54 -4.25
CA ILE A 231 18.45 12.11 -3.93
C ILE A 231 18.38 10.61 -3.69
N LEU A 232 19.26 9.84 -4.32
CA LEU A 232 19.24 8.39 -4.31
C LEU A 232 19.22 7.75 -2.91
N PRO A 233 20.02 8.18 -1.92
CA PRO A 233 19.99 7.59 -0.58
C PRO A 233 18.62 7.75 0.10
N MET A 234 18.00 8.94 0.00
CA MET A 234 16.68 9.19 0.56
C MET A 234 15.59 8.41 -0.18
N ALA A 235 15.67 8.34 -1.51
CA ALA A 235 14.73 7.55 -2.31
C ALA A 235 14.81 6.04 -2.00
N LEU A 236 16.02 5.50 -1.79
CA LEU A 236 16.23 4.14 -1.34
C LEU A 236 15.64 3.89 0.06
N LEU A 237 15.86 4.81 0.99
CA LEU A 237 15.28 4.72 2.33
C LEU A 237 13.75 4.68 2.26
N VAL A 238 13.14 5.57 1.46
CA VAL A 238 11.69 5.58 1.24
C VAL A 238 11.22 4.25 0.63
N ALA A 239 11.89 3.74 -0.39
CA ALA A 239 11.52 2.49 -1.05
C ALA A 239 11.62 1.29 -0.09
N VAL A 240 12.66 1.24 0.73
CA VAL A 240 12.85 0.16 1.72
C VAL A 240 11.79 0.24 2.81
N MET A 241 11.62 1.41 3.44
CA MET A 241 10.70 1.55 4.57
C MET A 241 9.24 1.43 4.19
N SER A 242 8.85 1.98 3.04
CA SER A 242 7.44 2.04 2.64
C SER A 242 6.97 0.86 1.79
N SER A 243 7.89 0.05 1.27
CA SER A 243 7.52 -1.05 0.38
C SER A 243 8.31 -2.33 0.67
N ALA A 244 9.64 -2.31 0.65
CA ALA A 244 10.41 -3.54 0.79
C ALA A 244 10.22 -4.20 2.17
N LEU A 245 10.32 -3.43 3.26
CA LEU A 245 10.14 -3.91 4.63
C LEU A 245 8.72 -4.41 4.92
N PRO A 246 7.63 -3.65 4.62
CA PRO A 246 6.28 -4.09 4.93
C PRO A 246 5.83 -5.32 4.15
N TYR A 247 6.45 -5.58 2.99
CA TYR A 247 6.05 -6.68 2.11
C TYR A 247 7.01 -7.87 2.13
N SER A 248 8.15 -7.79 2.84
CA SER A 248 9.08 -8.91 3.03
C SER A 248 8.74 -9.74 4.27
#